data_145db743805d729d2cdca0a37ec2ec13
#
_entry.id   145db743805d729d2cdca0a37ec2ec13
#
_cell.length_a   1.000
_cell.length_b   1.000
_cell.length_c   1.000
_cell.angle_alpha   90.00
_cell.angle_beta   90.00
_cell.angle_gamma   90.00
#
_symmetry.space_group_name_H-M   'P 1'
#
loop_
_entity.id
_entity.type
_entity.pdbx_description
1 polymer ?
#
loop_
_entity_poly.entity_id
_entity_poly.type
_entity_poly.pdbx_seq_one_letter_code
_entity_poly.pdbx_strand_id
1 'polypeptide(L)'
;MTVPDTGFMLRSLEYLASFIIILFALMVLAIIVVYIMDVTQTKQAIRRNYPVIGHFRYFFEDIGKFFRQYFFAMDREEMPFNRAERSWVYRAAKDLDNTTAFGSSRALSPPGTILFVNCPFPTLGEDAAETQPVTIGSFCKQPYTAKSLFNVSGMSFGALSKPAVQALSAGAAKGGCWVNTGEGGLSPYHLEGDADIVFQIGTAKYGVRDEAGKLSDDKLREVAAHPQVKMFEIKMSQGAKPGKGGILPGGKVTEEIAQIRGIPAGEDSISPNRHPDINSLGDLLDMIDRIRTVTGKPVGFKAVIGAYGWLDELCTEINKRGPKSAPDFITIDSADGGTGAAPMSLMDYMGLPVKESLPLVADTLTKHGLKERIKLIASGKLITPAEVAWALCVGADFIVSARGFMFALGCIQALHCNKNNCPTGITTHDKRLQKGLVPTVKAERVADYIKNLNYEVGVIAHSCGVKEPRQLRRFHARMVAENGQSVGLDELYAAKTAPASVSSLKVS
;
A
#
# COMPACT_ATOMS: atom_id res chain seq x y z
N MET A 1 -67.75 23.66 -5.59
CA MET A 1 -66.87 22.81 -6.38
C MET A 1 -66.71 23.49 -7.73
N THR A 2 -65.59 24.17 -7.98
CA THR A 2 -65.30 24.75 -9.28
C THR A 2 -64.93 23.63 -10.25
N VAL A 3 -65.70 23.51 -11.32
CA VAL A 3 -65.41 22.55 -12.43
C VAL A 3 -64.06 22.94 -13.01
N PRO A 4 -63.08 22.03 -13.11
CA PRO A 4 -61.77 22.36 -13.72
C PRO A 4 -62.01 22.82 -15.16
N ASP A 5 -61.33 23.91 -15.56
CA ASP A 5 -61.39 24.46 -16.90
C ASP A 5 -60.95 23.40 -17.93
N THR A 6 -61.92 22.79 -18.59
CA THR A 6 -61.69 21.72 -19.58
C THR A 6 -60.79 22.22 -20.72
N GLY A 7 -60.79 23.51 -21.03
CA GLY A 7 -59.92 24.12 -22.04
C GLY A 7 -58.42 24.12 -21.62
N PHE A 8 -58.12 24.32 -20.34
CA PHE A 8 -56.75 24.22 -19.82
C PHE A 8 -56.20 22.80 -19.83
N MET A 9 -57.06 21.82 -19.43
CA MET A 9 -56.64 20.41 -19.46
C MET A 9 -56.40 19.90 -20.90
N LEU A 10 -57.22 20.28 -21.87
CA LEU A 10 -57.06 19.92 -23.27
C LEU A 10 -55.76 20.50 -23.86
N ARG A 11 -55.46 21.75 -23.64
CA ARG A 11 -54.19 22.41 -24.09
C ARG A 11 -52.96 21.77 -23.41
N SER A 12 -53.03 21.43 -22.14
CA SER A 12 -51.96 20.75 -21.42
C SER A 12 -51.68 19.36 -22.00
N LEU A 13 -52.75 18.63 -22.41
CA LEU A 13 -52.64 17.34 -23.06
C LEU A 13 -52.02 17.46 -24.48
N GLU A 14 -52.41 18.47 -25.25
CA GLU A 14 -51.83 18.75 -26.58
C GLU A 14 -50.34 19.12 -26.48
N TYR A 15 -49.92 19.92 -25.51
CA TYR A 15 -48.50 20.21 -25.29
C TYR A 15 -47.71 18.99 -24.85
N LEU A 16 -48.27 18.17 -23.96
CA LEU A 16 -47.67 16.90 -23.53
C LEU A 16 -47.53 15.91 -24.71
N ALA A 17 -48.58 15.79 -25.52
CA ALA A 17 -48.54 14.91 -26.71
C ALA A 17 -47.49 15.42 -27.72
N SER A 18 -47.48 16.72 -27.99
CA SER A 18 -46.47 17.35 -28.87
C SER A 18 -45.05 17.15 -28.34
N PHE A 19 -44.83 17.32 -27.06
CA PHE A 19 -43.54 17.07 -26.40
C PHE A 19 -43.11 15.60 -26.54
N ILE A 20 -44.00 14.64 -26.33
CA ILE A 20 -43.74 13.20 -26.50
C ILE A 20 -43.36 12.87 -27.94
N ILE A 21 -44.10 13.42 -28.93
CA ILE A 21 -43.84 13.23 -30.35
C ILE A 21 -42.48 13.77 -30.74
N ILE A 22 -42.11 14.97 -30.27
CA ILE A 22 -40.81 15.59 -30.52
C ILE A 22 -39.70 14.75 -29.88
N LEU A 23 -39.89 14.30 -28.63
CA LEU A 23 -38.91 13.44 -27.93
C LEU A 23 -38.70 12.11 -28.67
N PHE A 24 -39.80 11.50 -29.17
CA PHE A 24 -39.71 10.27 -29.95
C PHE A 24 -38.99 10.47 -31.28
N ALA A 25 -39.29 11.56 -31.99
CA ALA A 25 -38.62 11.92 -33.24
C ALA A 25 -37.10 12.15 -33.01
N LEU A 26 -36.72 12.86 -31.94
CA LEU A 26 -35.31 13.06 -31.56
C LEU A 26 -34.63 11.72 -31.20
N MET A 27 -35.31 10.83 -30.50
CA MET A 27 -34.80 9.49 -30.17
C MET A 27 -34.55 8.65 -31.44
N VAL A 28 -35.48 8.64 -32.39
CA VAL A 28 -35.34 7.95 -33.70
C VAL A 28 -34.17 8.53 -34.49
N LEU A 29 -34.06 9.86 -34.52
CA LEU A 29 -32.93 10.53 -35.18
C LEU A 29 -31.59 10.14 -34.52
N ALA A 30 -31.51 10.12 -33.20
CA ALA A 30 -30.31 9.68 -32.47
C ALA A 30 -29.94 8.23 -32.78
N ILE A 31 -30.93 7.33 -32.85
CA ILE A 31 -30.71 5.93 -33.24
C ILE A 31 -30.15 5.81 -34.67
N ILE A 32 -30.69 6.58 -35.61
CA ILE A 32 -30.19 6.61 -37.00
C ILE A 32 -28.74 7.11 -37.05
N VAL A 33 -28.42 8.17 -36.34
CA VAL A 33 -27.05 8.71 -36.26
C VAL A 33 -26.09 7.67 -35.68
N VAL A 34 -26.45 7.04 -34.55
CA VAL A 34 -25.66 5.97 -33.93
C VAL A 34 -25.50 4.78 -34.90
N TYR A 35 -26.54 4.38 -35.59
CA TYR A 35 -26.49 3.31 -36.59
C TYR A 35 -25.46 3.62 -37.70
N ILE A 36 -25.51 4.83 -38.28
CA ILE A 36 -24.57 5.24 -39.32
C ILE A 36 -23.13 5.24 -38.78
N MET A 37 -22.92 5.79 -37.59
CA MET A 37 -21.60 5.82 -36.94
C MET A 37 -21.07 4.38 -36.69
N ASP A 38 -21.91 3.48 -36.24
CA ASP A 38 -21.50 2.09 -35.95
C ASP A 38 -21.14 1.31 -37.23
N VAL A 39 -21.90 1.45 -38.32
CA VAL A 39 -21.64 0.77 -39.59
C VAL A 39 -20.38 1.32 -40.30
N THR A 40 -20.11 2.60 -40.17
CA THR A 40 -18.97 3.26 -40.86
C THR A 40 -17.65 3.11 -40.12
N GLN A 41 -17.65 2.95 -38.78
CA GLN A 41 -16.43 2.76 -38.02
C GLN A 41 -15.79 1.38 -38.27
N THR A 42 -14.46 1.26 -38.08
CA THR A 42 -13.68 0.04 -38.33
C THR A 42 -13.05 -0.56 -37.07
N LYS A 43 -13.11 0.13 -35.94
CA LYS A 43 -12.39 -0.22 -34.70
C LYS A 43 -13.05 -1.34 -33.89
N GLN A 44 -14.37 -1.47 -33.92
CA GLN A 44 -15.14 -2.38 -33.06
C GLN A 44 -16.09 -3.24 -33.89
N ALA A 45 -15.71 -4.51 -34.11
CA ALA A 45 -16.46 -5.44 -34.94
C ALA A 45 -17.91 -5.65 -34.44
N ILE A 46 -18.11 -5.73 -33.12
CA ILE A 46 -19.45 -5.96 -32.53
C ILE A 46 -20.40 -4.80 -32.83
N ARG A 47 -19.97 -3.54 -32.66
CA ARG A 47 -20.79 -2.37 -33.01
C ARG A 47 -21.09 -2.31 -34.51
N ARG A 48 -20.13 -2.69 -35.35
CA ARG A 48 -20.31 -2.71 -36.80
C ARG A 48 -21.30 -3.77 -37.27
N ASN A 49 -21.24 -4.97 -36.65
CA ASN A 49 -22.09 -6.08 -37.02
C ASN A 49 -23.50 -6.01 -36.38
N TYR A 50 -23.60 -5.36 -35.23
CA TYR A 50 -24.83 -5.16 -34.48
C TYR A 50 -24.97 -3.69 -34.10
N PRO A 51 -25.24 -2.79 -35.08
CA PRO A 51 -25.34 -1.36 -34.84
C PRO A 51 -26.37 -1.06 -33.75
N VAL A 52 -26.16 -0.03 -32.96
CA VAL A 52 -26.98 0.40 -31.82
C VAL A 52 -26.99 -0.62 -30.68
N ILE A 53 -27.41 -1.87 -30.95
CA ILE A 53 -27.53 -2.92 -29.92
C ILE A 53 -26.14 -3.32 -29.37
N GLY A 54 -25.10 -3.29 -30.20
CA GLY A 54 -23.73 -3.60 -29.80
C GLY A 54 -23.19 -2.74 -28.65
N HIS A 55 -23.74 -1.54 -28.44
CA HIS A 55 -23.39 -0.66 -27.32
C HIS A 55 -23.76 -1.26 -25.96
N PHE A 56 -24.85 -2.04 -25.87
CA PHE A 56 -25.26 -2.68 -24.61
C PHE A 56 -24.21 -3.65 -24.09
N ARG A 57 -23.50 -4.37 -24.98
CA ARG A 57 -22.40 -5.24 -24.54
C ARG A 57 -21.35 -4.46 -23.75
N TYR A 58 -20.88 -3.34 -24.28
CA TYR A 58 -19.85 -2.52 -23.63
C TYR A 58 -20.38 -1.87 -22.35
N PHE A 59 -21.62 -1.40 -22.37
CA PHE A 59 -22.28 -0.87 -21.18
C PHE A 59 -22.32 -1.93 -20.05
N PHE A 60 -22.78 -3.16 -20.35
CA PHE A 60 -22.81 -4.24 -19.36
C PHE A 60 -21.40 -4.73 -18.96
N GLU A 61 -20.40 -4.65 -19.83
CA GLU A 61 -19.03 -4.96 -19.49
C GLU A 61 -18.47 -3.96 -18.46
N ASP A 62 -18.74 -2.68 -18.62
CA ASP A 62 -18.30 -1.65 -17.69
C ASP A 62 -19.06 -1.67 -16.37
N ILE A 63 -20.38 -1.79 -16.40
CA ILE A 63 -21.20 -1.83 -15.19
C ILE A 63 -21.08 -3.16 -14.44
N GLY A 64 -20.80 -4.23 -15.15
CA GLY A 64 -20.66 -5.58 -14.61
C GLY A 64 -19.57 -5.72 -13.54
N LYS A 65 -18.55 -4.86 -13.56
CA LYS A 65 -17.50 -4.79 -12.52
C LYS A 65 -18.14 -4.44 -11.17
N PHE A 66 -19.02 -3.45 -11.15
CA PHE A 66 -19.72 -3.01 -9.93
C PHE A 66 -20.74 -4.05 -9.47
N PHE A 67 -21.48 -4.65 -10.40
CA PHE A 67 -22.41 -5.73 -10.07
C PHE A 67 -21.70 -6.92 -9.43
N ARG A 68 -20.56 -7.36 -9.99
CA ARG A 68 -19.76 -8.43 -9.38
C ARG A 68 -19.29 -8.07 -7.98
N GLN A 69 -18.78 -6.85 -7.79
CA GLN A 69 -18.26 -6.40 -6.51
C GLN A 69 -19.31 -6.30 -5.41
N TYR A 70 -20.52 -5.82 -5.73
CA TYR A 70 -21.54 -5.50 -4.73
C TYR A 70 -22.65 -6.56 -4.58
N PHE A 71 -22.88 -7.40 -5.60
CA PHE A 71 -24.02 -8.31 -5.63
C PHE A 71 -23.66 -9.78 -5.82
N PHE A 72 -22.54 -10.09 -6.47
CA PHE A 72 -22.20 -11.47 -6.83
C PHE A 72 -20.97 -12.04 -6.12
N ALA A 73 -19.97 -11.20 -5.78
CA ALA A 73 -18.83 -11.68 -5.02
C ALA A 73 -19.20 -11.91 -3.57
N MET A 74 -18.88 -13.07 -3.03
CA MET A 74 -19.03 -13.33 -1.59
C MET A 74 -18.06 -12.49 -0.79
N ASP A 75 -18.36 -12.25 0.49
CA ASP A 75 -17.64 -11.33 1.36
C ASP A 75 -16.11 -11.60 1.48
N ARG A 76 -15.66 -12.82 1.13
CA ARG A 76 -14.25 -13.24 1.24
C ARG A 76 -13.61 -13.68 -0.09
N GLU A 77 -14.25 -13.43 -1.23
CA GLU A 77 -13.76 -13.87 -2.56
C GLU A 77 -13.15 -12.75 -3.39
N GLU A 78 -13.53 -11.50 -3.16
CA GLU A 78 -13.09 -10.37 -3.98
C GLU A 78 -11.60 -10.10 -3.83
N MET A 79 -10.94 -9.79 -4.96
CA MET A 79 -9.53 -9.45 -5.04
C MET A 79 -9.34 -7.98 -5.50
N PRO A 80 -8.26 -7.31 -5.10
CA PRO A 80 -7.14 -7.76 -4.25
C PRO A 80 -7.45 -7.81 -2.75
N PHE A 81 -8.50 -7.13 -2.26
CA PHE A 81 -9.02 -7.18 -0.89
C PHE A 81 -10.49 -7.52 -0.92
N ASN A 82 -10.88 -8.50 -0.13
CA ASN A 82 -12.26 -8.88 -0.01
C ASN A 82 -13.08 -7.88 0.83
N ARG A 83 -14.40 -8.01 0.75
CA ARG A 83 -15.32 -7.10 1.44
C ARG A 83 -15.18 -7.15 2.97
N ALA A 84 -14.92 -8.32 3.56
CA ALA A 84 -14.77 -8.46 5.00
C ALA A 84 -13.53 -7.70 5.50
N GLU A 85 -12.38 -7.80 4.82
CA GLU A 85 -11.16 -7.04 5.14
C GLU A 85 -11.38 -5.53 5.03
N ARG A 86 -11.97 -5.07 3.92
CA ARG A 86 -12.26 -3.64 3.70
C ARG A 86 -13.25 -3.11 4.72
N SER A 87 -14.31 -3.88 5.04
CA SER A 87 -15.33 -3.50 6.01
C SER A 87 -14.75 -3.32 7.39
N TRP A 88 -13.83 -4.21 7.80
CA TRP A 88 -13.12 -4.06 9.06
C TRP A 88 -12.36 -2.72 9.12
N VAL A 89 -11.57 -2.39 8.07
CA VAL A 89 -10.84 -1.10 8.01
C VAL A 89 -11.79 0.09 8.02
N TYR A 90 -12.90 0.04 7.27
CA TYR A 90 -13.88 1.13 7.25
C TYR A 90 -14.53 1.38 8.61
N ARG A 91 -14.81 0.31 9.39
CA ARG A 91 -15.37 0.42 10.73
C ARG A 91 -14.33 0.94 11.72
N ALA A 92 -13.12 0.37 11.72
CA ALA A 92 -12.01 0.81 12.56
C ALA A 92 -11.65 2.29 12.32
N ALA A 93 -11.61 2.74 11.05
CA ALA A 93 -11.37 4.13 10.69
C ALA A 93 -12.48 5.10 11.10
N LYS A 94 -13.67 4.62 11.41
CA LYS A 94 -14.81 5.42 11.90
C LYS A 94 -15.02 5.30 13.41
N ASP A 95 -14.11 4.65 14.11
CA ASP A 95 -14.20 4.32 15.54
C ASP A 95 -15.51 3.59 15.89
N LEU A 96 -15.95 2.69 14.98
CA LEU A 96 -17.14 1.86 15.21
C LEU A 96 -16.73 0.53 15.81
N ASP A 97 -17.53 0.05 16.76
CA ASP A 97 -17.34 -1.26 17.37
C ASP A 97 -17.33 -2.38 16.32
N ASN A 98 -16.29 -3.22 16.36
CA ASN A 98 -16.10 -4.36 15.47
C ASN A 98 -16.62 -5.68 16.06
N THR A 99 -17.24 -5.68 17.26
CA THR A 99 -17.84 -6.89 17.82
C THR A 99 -19.01 -7.38 16.99
N THR A 100 -19.12 -8.69 16.83
CA THR A 100 -20.18 -9.35 16.06
C THR A 100 -20.76 -10.53 16.85
N ALA A 101 -22.05 -10.82 16.63
CA ALA A 101 -22.74 -11.95 17.24
C ALA A 101 -22.50 -13.26 16.45
N PHE A 102 -22.97 -14.37 17.00
CA PHE A 102 -22.99 -15.74 16.48
C PHE A 102 -21.67 -16.49 16.38
N GLY A 103 -20.52 -15.87 16.47
CA GLY A 103 -19.21 -16.53 16.37
C GLY A 103 -18.55 -16.35 15.02
N SER A 104 -17.73 -17.33 14.59
CA SER A 104 -16.91 -17.18 13.40
C SER A 104 -17.72 -17.01 12.10
N SER A 105 -17.49 -15.92 11.40
CA SER A 105 -18.00 -15.66 10.04
C SER A 105 -17.03 -16.12 8.95
N ARG A 106 -15.98 -16.86 9.31
CA ARG A 106 -14.93 -17.36 8.44
C ARG A 106 -14.79 -18.86 8.56
N ALA A 107 -14.57 -19.57 7.46
CA ALA A 107 -14.09 -20.95 7.50
C ALA A 107 -12.69 -20.98 8.11
N LEU A 108 -12.45 -21.80 9.13
CA LEU A 108 -11.18 -21.88 9.85
C LEU A 108 -10.25 -22.97 9.31
N SER A 109 -10.78 -23.91 8.51
CA SER A 109 -10.05 -25.05 7.97
C SER A 109 -9.39 -24.90 6.59
N PRO A 110 -9.63 -23.85 5.77
CA PRO A 110 -8.93 -23.74 4.49
C PRO A 110 -7.42 -23.60 4.67
N PRO A 111 -6.61 -24.26 3.81
CA PRO A 111 -5.17 -24.15 3.81
C PRO A 111 -4.67 -22.69 3.76
N GLY A 112 -3.59 -22.39 4.49
CA GLY A 112 -3.03 -21.04 4.62
C GLY A 112 -3.76 -20.13 5.61
N THR A 113 -4.84 -20.62 6.28
CA THR A 113 -5.49 -19.89 7.37
C THR A 113 -4.57 -19.80 8.58
N ILE A 114 -4.41 -18.58 9.11
CA ILE A 114 -3.66 -18.33 10.34
C ILE A 114 -4.63 -18.42 11.53
N LEU A 115 -4.22 -19.14 12.55
CA LEU A 115 -4.89 -19.30 13.85
C LEU A 115 -3.91 -18.91 14.95
N PHE A 116 -4.36 -18.19 15.96
CA PHE A 116 -3.54 -17.89 17.14
C PHE A 116 -3.82 -18.88 18.25
N VAL A 117 -2.79 -19.17 19.03
CA VAL A 117 -2.86 -20.13 20.15
C VAL A 117 -3.25 -19.38 21.41
N ASN A 118 -4.47 -19.61 21.88
CA ASN A 118 -4.94 -19.02 23.13
C ASN A 118 -4.24 -19.65 24.35
N CYS A 119 -3.92 -18.80 25.33
CA CYS A 119 -3.41 -19.24 26.62
C CYS A 119 -4.58 -19.59 27.57
N PRO A 120 -4.50 -20.67 28.41
CA PRO A 120 -5.46 -20.94 29.43
C PRO A 120 -5.57 -19.82 30.49
N PHE A 121 -4.49 -19.05 30.65
CA PHE A 121 -4.37 -17.91 31.56
C PHE A 121 -3.99 -16.66 30.77
N PRO A 122 -4.92 -16.04 30.03
CA PRO A 122 -4.65 -14.85 29.22
C PRO A 122 -4.23 -13.68 30.13
N THR A 123 -3.51 -12.73 29.55
CA THR A 123 -3.09 -11.51 30.26
C THR A 123 -4.32 -10.69 30.64
N LEU A 124 -4.42 -10.32 31.91
CA LEU A 124 -5.46 -9.44 32.41
C LEU A 124 -5.26 -8.01 31.88
N GLY A 125 -6.35 -7.24 31.75
CA GLY A 125 -6.27 -5.87 31.26
C GLY A 125 -5.39 -4.95 32.14
N GLU A 126 -5.37 -5.22 33.47
CA GLU A 126 -4.53 -4.52 34.43
C GLU A 126 -3.03 -4.88 34.34
N ASP A 127 -2.70 -6.05 33.79
CA ASP A 127 -1.33 -6.51 33.56
C ASP A 127 -0.83 -6.18 32.15
N ALA A 128 -1.69 -5.65 31.30
CA ALA A 128 -1.36 -5.26 29.94
C ALA A 128 -0.32 -4.13 29.94
N ALA A 129 0.67 -4.25 29.08
CA ALA A 129 1.70 -3.24 28.90
C ALA A 129 1.52 -2.52 27.54
N GLU A 130 1.85 -1.23 27.53
CA GLU A 130 1.95 -0.49 26.27
C GLU A 130 3.04 -1.10 25.37
N THR A 131 2.78 -1.05 24.06
CA THR A 131 3.76 -1.50 23.07
C THR A 131 5.06 -0.72 23.24
N GLN A 132 6.16 -1.44 23.48
CA GLN A 132 7.45 -0.80 23.71
C GLN A 132 7.98 -0.12 22.45
N PRO A 133 8.50 1.12 22.56
CA PRO A 133 9.15 1.78 21.45
C PRO A 133 10.44 1.05 21.05
N VAL A 134 10.79 1.09 19.77
CA VAL A 134 12.00 0.44 19.24
C VAL A 134 12.89 1.46 18.57
N THR A 135 14.18 1.44 18.94
CA THR A 135 15.19 2.33 18.36
C THR A 135 15.77 1.73 17.07
N ILE A 136 15.81 2.52 16.03
CA ILE A 136 16.39 2.23 14.72
C ILE A 136 17.66 3.08 14.56
N GLY A 137 18.73 2.48 14.05
CA GLY A 137 19.97 3.19 13.76
C GLY A 137 20.82 3.50 15.01
N SER A 138 21.05 2.52 15.88
CA SER A 138 21.86 2.67 17.10
C SER A 138 23.29 3.18 16.87
N PHE A 139 23.84 3.06 15.66
CA PHE A 139 25.15 3.58 15.26
C PHE A 139 25.09 4.97 14.57
N CYS A 140 23.90 5.53 14.40
CA CYS A 140 23.72 6.83 13.77
C CYS A 140 23.97 7.97 14.78
N LYS A 141 24.33 9.15 14.28
CA LYS A 141 24.44 10.36 15.11
C LYS A 141 23.08 10.76 15.70
N GLN A 142 22.01 10.51 14.97
CA GLN A 142 20.62 10.80 15.34
C GLN A 142 19.77 9.53 15.17
N PRO A 143 19.81 8.58 16.13
CA PRO A 143 18.95 7.40 16.08
C PRO A 143 17.49 7.81 16.20
N TYR A 144 16.59 6.98 15.66
CA TYR A 144 15.16 7.22 15.74
C TYR A 144 14.46 6.16 16.60
N THR A 145 13.72 6.60 17.60
CA THR A 145 12.92 5.73 18.47
C THR A 145 11.45 5.82 18.04
N ALA A 146 10.98 4.79 17.36
CA ALA A 146 9.61 4.69 16.85
C ALA A 146 8.67 4.10 17.91
N LYS A 147 7.54 4.76 18.13
CA LYS A 147 6.53 4.35 19.12
C LYS A 147 5.53 3.34 18.54
N SER A 148 5.01 3.60 17.35
CA SER A 148 3.99 2.75 16.73
C SER A 148 4.61 1.53 16.05
N LEU A 149 3.98 0.38 16.22
CA LEU A 149 4.31 -0.84 15.47
C LEU A 149 3.73 -0.84 14.05
N PHE A 150 2.67 -0.05 13.79
CA PHE A 150 1.96 0.02 12.52
C PHE A 150 2.03 1.43 11.93
N ASN A 151 2.51 1.57 10.70
CA ASN A 151 2.90 2.85 10.13
C ASN A 151 2.48 3.01 8.65
N VAL A 152 2.51 4.24 8.13
CA VAL A 152 2.13 4.54 6.75
C VAL A 152 3.27 4.20 5.79
N SER A 153 3.00 3.31 4.83
CA SER A 153 3.94 2.93 3.77
C SER A 153 4.14 4.02 2.73
N GLY A 154 5.19 3.89 1.91
CA GLY A 154 5.57 4.86 0.88
C GLY A 154 4.48 5.12 -0.17
N MET A 155 3.96 6.33 -0.16
CA MET A 155 2.97 6.82 -1.11
C MET A 155 3.29 8.27 -1.48
N SER A 156 3.70 8.52 -2.74
CA SER A 156 4.18 9.83 -3.15
C SER A 156 3.06 10.85 -3.37
N PHE A 157 3.36 12.11 -3.08
CA PHE A 157 2.62 13.23 -3.66
C PHE A 157 2.77 13.21 -5.18
N GLY A 158 1.67 13.31 -5.89
CA GLY A 158 1.60 13.05 -7.33
C GLY A 158 0.94 11.71 -7.66
N ALA A 159 1.31 10.62 -7.00
CA ALA A 159 0.47 9.42 -6.99
C ALA A 159 -0.81 9.66 -6.19
N LEU A 160 -0.67 10.22 -4.99
CA LEU A 160 -1.77 10.73 -4.17
C LEU A 160 -2.04 12.22 -4.44
N SER A 161 -3.26 12.64 -4.17
CA SER A 161 -3.69 14.02 -4.18
C SER A 161 -3.16 14.80 -2.96
N LYS A 162 -3.12 16.13 -3.08
CA LYS A 162 -2.82 17.03 -1.96
C LYS A 162 -3.64 16.70 -0.71
N PRO A 163 -5.00 16.70 -0.74
CA PRO A 163 -5.78 16.44 0.46
C PRO A 163 -5.56 15.04 1.05
N ALA A 164 -5.18 14.05 0.25
CA ALA A 164 -4.86 12.73 0.75
C ALA A 164 -3.54 12.71 1.54
N VAL A 165 -2.48 13.38 1.04
CA VAL A 165 -1.20 13.49 1.75
C VAL A 165 -1.35 14.28 3.04
N GLN A 166 -2.08 15.41 3.01
CA GLN A 166 -2.38 16.20 4.21
C GLN A 166 -3.11 15.36 5.28
N ALA A 167 -4.13 14.59 4.87
CA ALA A 167 -4.86 13.73 5.79
C ALA A 167 -3.99 12.62 6.40
N LEU A 168 -3.11 12.01 5.59
CA LEU A 168 -2.18 10.99 6.06
C LEU A 168 -1.15 11.58 7.05
N SER A 169 -0.56 12.72 6.73
CA SER A 169 0.43 13.37 7.58
C SER A 169 -0.19 13.76 8.93
N ALA A 170 -1.30 14.49 8.91
CA ALA A 170 -1.98 14.92 10.14
C ALA A 170 -2.51 13.74 10.97
N GLY A 171 -3.08 12.72 10.30
CA GLY A 171 -3.59 11.53 11.00
C GLY A 171 -2.48 10.63 11.56
N ALA A 172 -1.36 10.52 10.87
CA ALA A 172 -0.20 9.80 11.37
C ALA A 172 0.41 10.47 12.61
N ALA A 173 0.51 11.80 12.62
CA ALA A 173 0.93 12.56 13.81
C ALA A 173 0.03 12.26 15.02
N LYS A 174 -1.31 12.31 14.83
CA LYS A 174 -2.29 11.97 15.88
C LYS A 174 -2.17 10.52 16.36
N GLY A 175 -1.91 9.58 15.44
CA GLY A 175 -1.75 8.16 15.74
C GLY A 175 -0.34 7.77 16.23
N GLY A 176 0.60 8.71 16.29
CA GLY A 176 1.97 8.49 16.74
C GLY A 176 2.80 7.58 15.82
N CYS A 177 2.47 7.52 14.53
CA CYS A 177 3.18 6.73 13.54
C CYS A 177 3.91 7.61 12.50
N TRP A 178 4.86 7.03 11.76
CA TRP A 178 5.52 7.73 10.67
C TRP A 178 4.75 7.68 9.35
N VAL A 179 5.06 8.64 8.47
CA VAL A 179 4.66 8.63 7.05
C VAL A 179 5.90 8.43 6.19
N ASN A 180 5.81 7.57 5.17
CA ASN A 180 6.87 7.44 4.17
C ASN A 180 6.48 8.25 2.92
N THR A 181 7.39 9.12 2.45
CA THR A 181 7.12 10.04 1.32
C THR A 181 6.86 9.34 -0.01
N GLY A 182 7.20 8.05 -0.13
CA GLY A 182 7.32 7.43 -1.45
C GLY A 182 8.41 8.10 -2.28
N GLU A 183 8.58 7.66 -3.51
CA GLU A 183 9.69 8.06 -4.39
C GLU A 183 9.51 9.40 -5.11
N GLY A 184 8.52 10.22 -4.72
CA GLY A 184 8.20 11.49 -5.39
C GLY A 184 8.89 12.74 -4.84
N GLY A 185 9.78 12.59 -3.86
CA GLY A 185 10.37 13.69 -3.13
C GLY A 185 9.53 14.15 -1.91
N LEU A 186 10.05 15.06 -1.14
CA LEU A 186 9.38 15.64 0.03
C LEU A 186 8.48 16.79 -0.41
N SER A 187 7.18 16.66 -0.23
CA SER A 187 6.23 17.76 -0.50
C SER A 187 5.95 18.57 0.77
N PRO A 188 5.55 19.85 0.66
CA PRO A 188 5.10 20.65 1.80
C PRO A 188 4.00 19.95 2.61
N TYR A 189 3.14 19.20 1.94
CA TYR A 189 1.99 18.51 2.54
C TYR A 189 2.36 17.33 3.44
N HIS A 190 3.56 16.75 3.25
CA HIS A 190 4.11 15.77 4.20
C HIS A 190 4.52 16.43 5.52
N LEU A 191 4.94 17.70 5.47
CA LEU A 191 5.42 18.45 6.63
C LEU A 191 4.30 19.11 7.45
N GLU A 192 3.14 19.41 6.83
CA GLU A 192 2.03 20.14 7.45
C GLU A 192 1.42 19.43 8.69
N GLY A 193 1.49 18.11 8.76
CA GLY A 193 0.85 17.33 9.82
C GLY A 193 1.73 17.05 11.04
N ASP A 194 3.00 17.44 11.03
CA ASP A 194 3.99 17.16 12.09
C ASP A 194 4.26 15.67 12.40
N ALA A 195 3.91 14.76 11.48
CA ALA A 195 4.27 13.36 11.61
C ALA A 195 5.77 13.14 11.42
N ASP A 196 6.32 12.11 12.06
CA ASP A 196 7.65 11.61 11.72
C ASP A 196 7.68 11.11 10.27
N ILE A 197 8.76 11.39 9.54
CA ILE A 197 8.85 11.12 8.10
C ILE A 197 10.01 10.17 7.82
N VAL A 198 9.73 9.16 6.98
CA VAL A 198 10.72 8.36 6.27
C VAL A 198 10.83 8.90 4.86
N PHE A 199 11.98 9.46 4.49
CA PHE A 199 12.23 9.94 3.15
C PHE A 199 12.67 8.79 2.24
N GLN A 200 11.91 8.52 1.18
CA GLN A 200 12.22 7.42 0.26
C GLN A 200 12.97 7.90 -0.98
N ILE A 201 14.14 7.33 -1.21
CA ILE A 201 14.98 7.57 -2.40
C ILE A 201 14.66 6.52 -3.45
N GLY A 202 13.88 6.90 -4.46
CA GLY A 202 13.62 6.05 -5.62
C GLY A 202 14.75 6.03 -6.63
N THR A 203 14.64 5.19 -7.66
CA THR A 203 15.67 5.03 -8.69
C THR A 203 15.95 6.29 -9.51
N ALA A 204 14.99 7.22 -9.58
CA ALA A 204 15.17 8.55 -10.18
C ALA A 204 15.67 9.61 -9.18
N LYS A 205 15.78 9.30 -7.88
CA LYS A 205 16.28 10.17 -6.80
C LYS A 205 15.58 11.54 -6.73
N TYR A 206 14.29 11.60 -7.03
CA TYR A 206 13.51 12.84 -6.99
C TYR A 206 13.62 13.53 -5.63
N GLY A 207 13.82 14.85 -5.65
CA GLY A 207 14.03 15.70 -4.48
C GLY A 207 15.43 15.72 -3.91
N VAL A 208 16.29 14.75 -4.27
CA VAL A 208 17.70 14.67 -3.77
C VAL A 208 18.72 14.42 -4.89
N ARG A 209 18.38 14.72 -6.13
CA ARG A 209 19.28 14.58 -7.28
C ARG A 209 19.83 15.92 -7.77
N ASP A 210 21.03 15.90 -8.34
CA ASP A 210 21.59 17.01 -9.09
C ASP A 210 21.01 17.09 -10.53
N GLU A 211 21.48 18.04 -11.33
CA GLU A 211 21.05 18.22 -12.73
C GLU A 211 21.39 17.03 -13.62
N ALA A 212 22.44 16.27 -13.29
CA ALA A 212 22.84 15.04 -13.97
C ALA A 212 22.07 13.79 -13.51
N GLY A 213 21.11 13.95 -12.59
CA GLY A 213 20.32 12.85 -12.02
C GLY A 213 21.05 11.99 -10.98
N LYS A 214 22.26 12.40 -10.55
CA LYS A 214 23.01 11.72 -9.49
C LYS A 214 22.56 12.19 -8.11
N LEU A 215 22.84 11.37 -7.08
CA LEU A 215 22.54 11.73 -5.69
C LEU A 215 23.38 12.95 -5.25
N SER A 216 22.70 13.99 -4.75
CA SER A 216 23.31 15.23 -4.27
C SER A 216 23.39 15.22 -2.74
N ASP A 217 24.60 15.36 -2.20
CA ASP A 217 24.83 15.43 -0.76
C ASP A 217 24.23 16.70 -0.14
N ASP A 218 24.23 17.82 -0.88
CA ASP A 218 23.67 19.09 -0.40
C ASP A 218 22.14 18.98 -0.25
N LYS A 219 21.46 18.43 -1.27
CA LYS A 219 20.01 18.19 -1.19
C LYS A 219 19.65 17.14 -0.14
N LEU A 220 20.51 16.15 0.11
CA LEU A 220 20.32 15.22 1.24
C LEU A 220 20.38 15.96 2.58
N ARG A 221 21.33 16.90 2.75
CA ARG A 221 21.43 17.73 3.96
C ARG A 221 20.22 18.63 4.12
N GLU A 222 19.73 19.25 3.03
CA GLU A 222 18.51 20.06 3.06
C GLU A 222 17.30 19.25 3.54
N VAL A 223 17.07 18.06 2.97
CA VAL A 223 15.99 17.18 3.40
C VAL A 223 16.18 16.71 4.85
N ALA A 224 17.42 16.36 5.23
CA ALA A 224 17.73 15.92 6.59
C ALA A 224 17.61 17.02 7.65
N ALA A 225 17.69 18.31 7.25
CA ALA A 225 17.52 19.44 8.15
C ALA A 225 16.08 19.57 8.68
N HIS A 226 15.09 19.03 7.99
CA HIS A 226 13.72 19.00 8.52
C HIS A 226 13.64 18.10 9.76
N PRO A 227 13.18 18.60 10.91
CA PRO A 227 13.14 17.84 12.15
C PRO A 227 12.19 16.64 12.08
N GLN A 228 11.17 16.68 11.23
CA GLN A 228 10.24 15.58 11.00
C GLN A 228 10.88 14.41 10.24
N VAL A 229 11.90 14.65 9.40
CA VAL A 229 12.57 13.57 8.66
C VAL A 229 13.46 12.78 9.61
N LYS A 230 13.09 11.54 9.90
CA LYS A 230 13.77 10.68 10.88
C LYS A 230 14.66 9.61 10.25
N MET A 231 14.30 9.12 9.07
CA MET A 231 14.98 8.00 8.41
C MET A 231 15.01 8.20 6.89
N PHE A 232 15.96 7.51 6.23
CA PHE A 232 16.06 7.44 4.78
C PHE A 232 15.92 5.99 4.31
N GLU A 233 15.13 5.77 3.26
CA GLU A 233 14.87 4.44 2.69
C GLU A 233 15.26 4.42 1.21
N ILE A 234 16.23 3.58 0.82
CA ILE A 234 16.59 3.35 -0.58
C ILE A 234 15.61 2.33 -1.15
N LYS A 235 14.82 2.71 -2.13
CA LYS A 235 13.86 1.82 -2.77
C LYS A 235 14.53 1.06 -3.91
N MET A 236 14.90 -0.19 -3.67
CA MET A 236 15.46 -1.09 -4.68
C MET A 236 14.39 -1.67 -5.59
N SER A 237 13.24 -2.03 -5.04
CA SER A 237 12.10 -2.57 -5.79
C SER A 237 10.77 -2.37 -5.05
N GLN A 238 9.68 -2.75 -5.69
CA GLN A 238 8.32 -2.60 -5.19
C GLN A 238 7.48 -3.81 -5.57
N GLY A 239 6.58 -4.26 -4.67
CA GLY A 239 5.81 -5.49 -4.74
C GLY A 239 5.11 -5.75 -6.06
N ALA A 240 4.23 -4.89 -6.50
CA ALA A 240 3.44 -5.13 -7.71
C ALA A 240 4.25 -5.02 -9.03
N LYS A 241 5.49 -4.56 -9.00
CA LYS A 241 6.32 -4.35 -10.20
C LYS A 241 7.82 -4.41 -9.92
N PRO A 242 8.34 -5.52 -9.38
CA PRO A 242 9.77 -5.67 -9.21
C PRO A 242 10.48 -5.64 -10.57
N GLY A 243 11.59 -4.89 -10.67
CA GLY A 243 12.32 -4.72 -11.94
C GLY A 243 11.71 -3.71 -12.92
N LYS A 244 10.70 -2.93 -12.51
CA LYS A 244 10.17 -1.81 -13.28
C LYS A 244 10.09 -0.55 -12.42
N GLY A 245 10.58 0.57 -12.97
CA GLY A 245 10.56 1.87 -12.30
C GLY A 245 9.16 2.45 -12.10
N GLY A 246 9.09 3.51 -11.32
CA GLY A 246 7.87 4.29 -11.12
C GLY A 246 7.39 4.93 -12.41
N ILE A 247 6.07 4.97 -12.59
CA ILE A 247 5.41 5.69 -13.70
C ILE A 247 4.36 6.60 -13.09
N LEU A 248 4.47 7.90 -13.38
CA LEU A 248 3.41 8.87 -13.12
C LEU A 248 2.99 9.45 -14.48
N PRO A 249 1.76 9.20 -14.95
CA PRO A 249 1.28 9.72 -16.22
C PRO A 249 1.32 11.26 -16.27
N GLY A 250 1.66 11.83 -17.40
CA GLY A 250 1.81 13.28 -17.61
C GLY A 250 0.59 14.08 -17.21
N GLY A 251 -0.63 13.55 -17.44
CA GLY A 251 -1.87 14.16 -16.97
C GLY A 251 -2.01 14.29 -15.45
N LYS A 252 -1.09 13.70 -14.67
CA LYS A 252 -0.97 13.86 -13.21
C LYS A 252 0.21 14.74 -12.80
N VAL A 253 1.13 15.06 -13.72
CA VAL A 253 2.32 15.88 -13.45
C VAL A 253 1.97 17.36 -13.57
N THR A 254 1.47 17.93 -12.46
CA THR A 254 1.22 19.37 -12.35
C THR A 254 2.54 20.14 -12.22
N GLU A 255 2.51 21.48 -12.40
CA GLU A 255 3.66 22.36 -12.18
C GLU A 255 4.31 22.16 -10.81
N GLU A 256 3.51 22.04 -9.75
CA GLU A 256 3.98 21.81 -8.39
C GLU A 256 4.72 20.46 -8.25
N ILE A 257 4.17 19.40 -8.84
CA ILE A 257 4.80 18.06 -8.84
C ILE A 257 6.08 18.09 -9.66
N ALA A 258 6.06 18.77 -10.80
CA ALA A 258 7.21 18.96 -11.66
C ALA A 258 8.37 19.64 -10.93
N GLN A 259 8.08 20.71 -10.19
CA GLN A 259 9.05 21.43 -9.38
C GLN A 259 9.66 20.54 -8.27
N ILE A 260 8.83 19.81 -7.51
CA ILE A 260 9.31 18.92 -6.43
C ILE A 260 10.20 17.81 -6.98
N ARG A 261 9.87 17.26 -8.16
CA ARG A 261 10.63 16.18 -8.79
C ARG A 261 11.83 16.64 -9.62
N GLY A 262 11.87 17.93 -10.01
CA GLY A 262 12.83 18.47 -10.97
C GLY A 262 12.67 17.86 -12.36
N ILE A 263 11.43 17.86 -12.91
CA ILE A 263 11.05 17.32 -14.22
C ILE A 263 10.13 18.32 -14.95
N PRO A 264 9.95 18.19 -16.30
CA PRO A 264 8.95 18.96 -17.03
C PRO A 264 7.52 18.65 -16.57
N ALA A 265 6.66 19.67 -16.54
CA ALA A 265 5.24 19.50 -16.27
C ALA A 265 4.50 18.91 -17.48
N GLY A 266 3.44 18.13 -17.24
CA GLY A 266 2.61 17.54 -18.29
C GLY A 266 3.22 16.35 -19.02
N GLU A 267 4.44 15.98 -18.72
CA GLU A 267 5.13 14.83 -19.32
C GLU A 267 5.13 13.61 -18.38
N ASP A 268 5.20 12.40 -18.95
CA ASP A 268 5.28 11.17 -18.17
C ASP A 268 6.57 11.14 -17.34
N SER A 269 6.43 10.96 -16.02
CA SER A 269 7.57 10.79 -15.12
C SER A 269 7.90 9.31 -15.00
N ILE A 270 8.96 8.88 -15.69
CA ILE A 270 9.41 7.47 -15.74
C ILE A 270 10.74 7.36 -15.00
N SER A 271 10.75 6.52 -13.96
CA SER A 271 11.97 6.21 -13.21
C SER A 271 12.71 5.01 -13.83
N PRO A 272 14.06 4.95 -13.76
CA PRO A 272 14.82 3.75 -14.12
C PRO A 272 14.31 2.49 -13.42
N ASN A 273 14.50 1.33 -14.03
CA ASN A 273 14.07 0.05 -13.45
C ASN A 273 14.93 -0.42 -12.26
N ARG A 274 16.13 0.15 -12.08
CA ARG A 274 17.01 0.01 -10.93
C ARG A 274 17.81 1.29 -10.69
N HIS A 275 18.49 1.41 -9.56
CA HIS A 275 19.45 2.50 -9.34
C HIS A 275 20.65 2.32 -10.29
N PRO A 276 20.96 3.31 -11.16
CA PRO A 276 22.07 3.18 -12.11
C PRO A 276 23.45 3.07 -11.44
N ASP A 277 23.57 3.58 -10.23
CA ASP A 277 24.77 3.64 -9.40
C ASP A 277 24.86 2.53 -8.34
N ILE A 278 23.94 1.56 -8.33
CA ILE A 278 23.99 0.37 -7.49
C ILE A 278 24.01 -0.87 -8.38
N ASN A 279 25.18 -1.45 -8.58
CA ASN A 279 25.41 -2.59 -9.46
C ASN A 279 25.80 -3.86 -8.71
N SER A 280 26.11 -3.73 -7.41
CA SER A 280 26.49 -4.81 -6.52
C SER A 280 25.94 -4.59 -5.11
N LEU A 281 26.02 -5.62 -4.27
CA LEU A 281 25.72 -5.51 -2.84
C LEU A 281 26.69 -4.56 -2.13
N GLY A 282 27.93 -4.51 -2.59
CA GLY A 282 28.95 -3.55 -2.14
C GLY A 282 28.50 -2.11 -2.37
N ASP A 283 28.04 -1.78 -3.59
CA ASP A 283 27.56 -0.43 -3.94
C ASP A 283 26.32 -0.04 -3.09
N LEU A 284 25.46 -1.01 -2.79
CA LEU A 284 24.30 -0.78 -1.91
C LEU A 284 24.76 -0.38 -0.50
N LEU A 285 25.70 -1.11 0.07
CA LEU A 285 26.24 -0.81 1.41
C LEU A 285 26.98 0.54 1.41
N ASP A 286 27.74 0.84 0.35
CA ASP A 286 28.45 2.14 0.20
C ASP A 286 27.44 3.31 0.07
N MET A 287 26.34 3.11 -0.65
CA MET A 287 25.28 4.11 -0.74
C MET A 287 24.57 4.34 0.61
N ILE A 288 24.31 3.28 1.37
CA ILE A 288 23.76 3.36 2.74
C ILE A 288 24.70 4.15 3.64
N ASP A 289 25.99 3.83 3.62
CA ASP A 289 27.00 4.51 4.44
C ASP A 289 27.15 5.99 4.06
N ARG A 290 27.18 6.31 2.76
CA ARG A 290 27.18 7.68 2.25
C ARG A 290 26.00 8.49 2.78
N ILE A 291 24.77 7.99 2.61
CA ILE A 291 23.55 8.70 3.05
C ILE A 291 23.56 8.87 4.57
N ARG A 292 23.95 7.82 5.32
CA ARG A 292 24.07 7.88 6.80
C ARG A 292 25.10 8.90 7.25
N THR A 293 26.24 8.95 6.60
CA THR A 293 27.32 9.92 6.90
C THR A 293 26.88 11.34 6.64
N VAL A 294 26.22 11.59 5.50
CA VAL A 294 25.77 12.94 5.10
C VAL A 294 24.64 13.44 5.99
N THR A 295 23.69 12.56 6.34
CA THR A 295 22.45 12.95 7.06
C THR A 295 22.56 12.78 8.57
N GLY A 296 23.41 11.89 9.05
CA GLY A 296 23.50 11.48 10.45
C GLY A 296 22.33 10.61 10.94
N LYS A 297 21.40 10.24 10.07
CA LYS A 297 20.14 9.56 10.39
C LYS A 297 20.15 8.09 9.94
N PRO A 298 19.24 7.24 10.47
CA PRO A 298 19.11 5.85 10.06
C PRO A 298 18.82 5.70 8.56
N VAL A 299 19.49 4.73 7.94
CA VAL A 299 19.34 4.41 6.53
C VAL A 299 19.09 2.92 6.35
N GLY A 300 18.01 2.61 5.63
CA GLY A 300 17.68 1.27 5.23
C GLY A 300 17.33 1.17 3.76
N PHE A 301 16.90 0.01 3.34
CA PHE A 301 16.40 -0.17 1.97
C PHE A 301 15.11 -0.97 1.95
N LYS A 302 14.36 -0.81 0.85
CA LYS A 302 13.15 -1.57 0.56
C LYS A 302 13.38 -2.46 -0.66
N ALA A 303 13.06 -3.75 -0.53
CA ALA A 303 13.20 -4.72 -1.61
C ALA A 303 12.08 -5.75 -1.62
N VAL A 304 11.78 -6.28 -2.83
CA VAL A 304 10.98 -7.50 -3.03
C VAL A 304 11.93 -8.69 -3.01
N ILE A 305 11.57 -9.71 -2.27
CA ILE A 305 12.35 -10.94 -2.21
C ILE A 305 11.86 -11.89 -3.30
N GLY A 306 12.77 -12.31 -4.17
CA GLY A 306 12.47 -13.23 -5.28
C GLY A 306 13.56 -14.25 -5.53
N ALA A 307 14.82 -13.93 -5.17
CA ALA A 307 15.96 -14.82 -5.28
C ALA A 307 16.52 -15.11 -3.88
N TYR A 308 16.84 -16.36 -3.61
CA TYR A 308 17.21 -16.79 -2.27
C TYR A 308 18.66 -16.43 -1.87
N GLY A 309 19.61 -16.42 -2.80
CA GLY A 309 21.04 -16.32 -2.50
C GLY A 309 21.54 -14.94 -2.11
N TRP A 310 21.05 -13.88 -2.73
CA TRP A 310 21.60 -12.53 -2.59
C TRP A 310 21.54 -11.99 -1.14
N LEU A 311 20.57 -12.42 -0.35
CA LEU A 311 20.42 -11.99 1.04
C LEU A 311 21.49 -12.61 1.94
N ASP A 312 21.82 -13.89 1.75
CA ASP A 312 22.97 -14.55 2.43
C ASP A 312 24.28 -13.87 2.04
N GLU A 313 24.46 -13.53 0.76
CA GLU A 313 25.64 -12.79 0.28
C GLU A 313 25.73 -11.40 0.91
N LEU A 314 24.60 -10.67 1.01
CA LEU A 314 24.53 -9.36 1.69
C LEU A 314 24.94 -9.50 3.16
N CYS A 315 24.39 -10.48 3.88
CA CYS A 315 24.71 -10.71 5.29
C CYS A 315 26.20 -11.08 5.47
N THR A 316 26.74 -11.88 4.55
CA THR A 316 28.16 -12.24 4.54
C THR A 316 29.04 -11.01 4.33
N GLU A 317 28.71 -10.16 3.37
CA GLU A 317 29.46 -8.91 3.12
C GLU A 317 29.38 -7.94 4.30
N ILE A 318 28.19 -7.84 4.94
CA ILE A 318 28.03 -7.04 6.16
C ILE A 318 28.95 -7.56 7.28
N ASN A 319 28.97 -8.88 7.53
CA ASN A 319 29.79 -9.48 8.56
C ASN A 319 31.29 -9.28 8.28
N LYS A 320 31.70 -9.30 7.01
CA LYS A 320 33.07 -9.02 6.58
C LYS A 320 33.46 -7.54 6.81
N ARG A 321 32.57 -6.59 6.51
CA ARG A 321 32.80 -5.15 6.71
C ARG A 321 32.63 -4.71 8.16
N GLY A 322 31.92 -5.50 8.96
CA GLY A 322 31.56 -5.22 10.34
C GLY A 322 30.17 -4.61 10.51
N PRO A 323 29.56 -4.70 11.71
CA PRO A 323 28.16 -4.38 11.97
C PRO A 323 27.75 -2.91 11.70
N LYS A 324 28.70 -1.99 11.63
CA LYS A 324 28.44 -0.58 11.26
C LYS A 324 28.04 -0.43 9.79
N SER A 325 28.49 -1.31 8.90
CA SER A 325 28.13 -1.29 7.47
C SER A 325 26.70 -1.76 7.21
N ALA A 326 26.06 -2.43 8.16
CA ALA A 326 24.72 -2.94 8.01
C ALA A 326 23.68 -1.81 7.76
N PRO A 327 22.64 -2.03 6.96
CA PRO A 327 21.48 -1.15 6.94
C PRO A 327 20.85 -1.10 8.33
N ASP A 328 20.23 0.02 8.69
CA ASP A 328 19.59 0.16 9.99
C ASP A 328 18.23 -0.54 10.03
N PHE A 329 17.61 -0.68 8.86
CA PHE A 329 16.38 -1.45 8.66
C PHE A 329 16.28 -2.00 7.23
N ILE A 330 15.47 -3.04 7.07
CA ILE A 330 15.08 -3.58 5.76
C ILE A 330 13.56 -3.60 5.69
N THR A 331 12.99 -2.93 4.70
CA THR A 331 11.56 -3.02 4.39
C THR A 331 11.36 -4.14 3.37
N ILE A 332 10.73 -5.22 3.83
CA ILE A 332 10.32 -6.34 2.97
C ILE A 332 9.01 -5.97 2.30
N ASP A 333 9.08 -5.60 1.01
CA ASP A 333 7.88 -5.57 0.18
C ASP A 333 7.70 -6.93 -0.48
N SER A 334 6.48 -7.44 -0.52
CA SER A 334 6.21 -8.77 -1.06
C SER A 334 5.50 -8.69 -2.41
N ALA A 335 5.34 -9.81 -3.09
CA ALA A 335 4.49 -9.92 -4.27
C ALA A 335 3.06 -9.43 -4.00
N ASP A 336 2.59 -9.53 -2.75
CA ASP A 336 1.30 -8.99 -2.28
C ASP A 336 1.23 -7.45 -2.27
N GLY A 337 2.36 -6.75 -2.46
CA GLY A 337 2.44 -5.30 -2.46
C GLY A 337 1.60 -4.67 -3.56
N GLY A 338 1.25 -3.39 -3.37
CA GLY A 338 0.43 -2.64 -4.32
C GLY A 338 1.17 -1.51 -5.00
N THR A 339 0.56 -0.98 -6.06
CA THR A 339 1.03 0.20 -6.79
C THR A 339 -0.14 0.93 -7.43
N GLY A 340 0.06 2.18 -7.84
CA GLY A 340 -0.90 2.92 -8.65
C GLY A 340 -0.99 2.43 -10.10
N ALA A 341 0.11 1.88 -10.64
CA ALA A 341 0.17 1.35 -12.00
C ALA A 341 1.26 0.28 -12.12
N ALA A 342 0.92 -0.88 -12.65
CA ALA A 342 1.86 -1.96 -12.98
C ALA A 342 1.34 -2.79 -14.15
N PRO A 343 2.23 -3.42 -14.95
CA PRO A 343 1.84 -4.48 -15.88
C PRO A 343 1.33 -5.70 -15.10
N MET A 344 0.25 -6.33 -15.57
CA MET A 344 -0.31 -7.53 -14.93
C MET A 344 0.70 -8.66 -14.83
N SER A 345 1.56 -8.83 -15.84
CA SER A 345 2.64 -9.84 -15.85
C SER A 345 3.61 -9.73 -14.68
N LEU A 346 3.86 -8.53 -14.16
CA LEU A 346 4.67 -8.35 -12.97
C LEU A 346 3.84 -8.42 -11.68
N MET A 347 2.63 -7.88 -11.72
CA MET A 347 1.76 -7.77 -10.56
C MET A 347 1.30 -9.13 -10.05
N ASP A 348 1.05 -10.08 -10.96
CA ASP A 348 0.44 -11.37 -10.64
C ASP A 348 1.44 -12.55 -10.61
N TYR A 349 2.71 -12.34 -11.06
CA TYR A 349 3.63 -13.47 -11.27
C TYR A 349 5.05 -13.26 -10.75
N MET A 350 5.38 -12.11 -10.12
CA MET A 350 6.76 -11.81 -9.75
C MET A 350 6.93 -11.55 -8.26
N GLY A 351 7.93 -12.22 -7.67
CA GLY A 351 8.29 -12.08 -6.26
C GLY A 351 7.61 -13.10 -5.36
N LEU A 352 8.07 -13.19 -4.12
CA LEU A 352 7.49 -14.07 -3.10
C LEU A 352 6.39 -13.36 -2.31
N PRO A 353 5.30 -14.06 -1.94
CA PRO A 353 4.29 -13.50 -1.04
C PRO A 353 4.87 -13.24 0.35
N VAL A 354 4.22 -12.38 1.13
CA VAL A 354 4.70 -11.98 2.47
C VAL A 354 4.84 -13.16 3.42
N LYS A 355 3.98 -14.16 3.30
CA LYS A 355 3.99 -15.38 4.12
C LYS A 355 5.23 -16.24 3.89
N GLU A 356 5.94 -16.04 2.79
CA GLU A 356 7.19 -16.74 2.47
C GLU A 356 8.40 -15.81 2.65
N SER A 357 8.34 -14.58 2.13
CA SER A 357 9.47 -13.66 2.15
C SER A 357 9.85 -13.17 3.55
N LEU A 358 8.89 -12.85 4.41
CA LEU A 358 9.17 -12.30 5.73
C LEU A 358 9.88 -13.33 6.66
N PRO A 359 9.37 -14.58 6.84
CA PRO A 359 10.09 -15.56 7.63
C PRO A 359 11.48 -15.89 7.06
N LEU A 360 11.61 -15.99 5.74
CA LEU A 360 12.88 -16.22 5.06
C LEU A 360 13.94 -15.16 5.45
N VAL A 361 13.57 -13.88 5.38
CA VAL A 361 14.49 -12.79 5.73
C VAL A 361 14.82 -12.79 7.22
N ALA A 362 13.81 -12.98 8.09
CA ALA A 362 14.02 -13.06 9.54
C ALA A 362 15.01 -14.17 9.91
N ASP A 363 14.85 -15.36 9.31
CA ASP A 363 15.72 -16.51 9.55
C ASP A 363 17.14 -16.30 9.02
N THR A 364 17.25 -15.71 7.82
CA THR A 364 18.57 -15.38 7.25
C THR A 364 19.32 -14.39 8.14
N LEU A 365 18.68 -13.33 8.58
CA LEU A 365 19.32 -12.37 9.50
C LEU A 365 19.68 -13.01 10.84
N THR A 366 18.84 -13.88 11.37
CA THR A 366 19.12 -14.63 12.61
C THR A 366 20.30 -15.57 12.44
N LYS A 367 20.36 -16.33 11.35
CA LYS A 367 21.50 -17.22 11.00
C LYS A 367 22.82 -16.49 10.96
N HIS A 368 22.84 -15.25 10.46
CA HIS A 368 24.04 -14.43 10.36
C HIS A 368 24.30 -13.54 11.60
N GLY A 369 23.46 -13.63 12.65
CA GLY A 369 23.60 -12.82 13.87
C GLY A 369 23.25 -11.33 13.69
N LEU A 370 22.50 -10.99 12.65
CA LEU A 370 22.20 -9.62 12.26
C LEU A 370 20.78 -9.15 12.63
N LYS A 371 19.90 -10.06 13.11
CA LYS A 371 18.47 -9.72 13.37
C LYS A 371 18.31 -8.61 14.41
N GLU A 372 19.11 -8.60 15.46
CA GLU A 372 19.03 -7.54 16.49
C GLU A 372 19.58 -6.20 15.98
N ARG A 373 20.53 -6.24 15.04
CA ARG A 373 21.15 -5.03 14.45
C ARG A 373 20.24 -4.40 13.38
N ILE A 374 19.58 -5.20 12.56
CA ILE A 374 18.77 -4.77 11.42
C ILE A 374 17.31 -4.93 11.77
N LYS A 375 16.55 -3.82 11.80
CA LYS A 375 15.11 -3.87 12.07
C LYS A 375 14.34 -4.27 10.81
N LEU A 376 13.39 -5.20 10.95
CA LEU A 376 12.55 -5.65 9.85
C LEU A 376 11.23 -4.91 9.82
N ILE A 377 10.91 -4.33 8.68
CA ILE A 377 9.64 -3.65 8.37
C ILE A 377 8.89 -4.51 7.35
N ALA A 378 7.74 -5.06 7.73
CA ALA A 378 6.94 -5.90 6.84
C ALA A 378 5.91 -5.07 6.05
N SER A 379 5.76 -5.40 4.75
CA SER A 379 4.80 -4.78 3.83
C SER A 379 4.18 -5.83 2.89
N GLY A 380 2.90 -5.71 2.60
CA GLY A 380 2.17 -6.57 1.67
C GLY A 380 0.84 -7.07 2.23
N LYS A 381 -0.26 -6.43 1.87
CA LYS A 381 -1.66 -6.75 2.30
C LYS A 381 -1.90 -6.86 3.81
N LEU A 382 -1.02 -6.35 4.64
CA LEU A 382 -1.15 -6.36 6.10
C LEU A 382 -2.04 -5.18 6.52
N ILE A 383 -3.35 -5.40 6.64
CA ILE A 383 -4.33 -4.33 6.90
C ILE A 383 -5.27 -4.63 8.07
N THR A 384 -5.28 -5.88 8.57
CA THR A 384 -6.11 -6.31 9.69
C THR A 384 -5.25 -6.71 10.90
N PRO A 385 -5.79 -6.71 12.12
CA PRO A 385 -5.03 -7.06 13.32
C PRO A 385 -4.40 -8.45 13.27
N ALA A 386 -5.11 -9.43 12.72
CA ALA A 386 -4.59 -10.80 12.60
C ALA A 386 -3.36 -10.90 11.71
N GLU A 387 -3.35 -10.17 10.59
CA GLU A 387 -2.19 -10.12 9.67
C GLU A 387 -1.00 -9.42 10.32
N VAL A 388 -1.25 -8.35 11.05
CA VAL A 388 -0.21 -7.61 11.78
C VAL A 388 0.36 -8.46 12.92
N ALA A 389 -0.48 -9.10 13.73
CA ALA A 389 -0.04 -10.02 14.78
C ALA A 389 0.78 -11.20 14.22
N TRP A 390 0.35 -11.77 13.09
CA TRP A 390 1.12 -12.81 12.39
C TRP A 390 2.52 -12.30 11.98
N ALA A 391 2.62 -11.11 11.40
CA ALA A 391 3.89 -10.55 10.99
C ALA A 391 4.85 -10.36 12.17
N LEU A 392 4.33 -9.95 13.35
CA LEU A 392 5.10 -9.88 14.58
C LEU A 392 5.56 -11.29 15.04
N CYS A 393 4.68 -12.29 14.97
CA CYS A 393 5.04 -13.68 15.32
C CYS A 393 6.24 -14.19 14.51
N VAL A 394 6.35 -13.84 13.23
CA VAL A 394 7.42 -14.33 12.34
C VAL A 394 8.66 -13.46 12.31
N GLY A 395 8.70 -12.36 13.08
CA GLY A 395 9.94 -11.60 13.32
C GLY A 395 9.96 -10.19 12.74
N ALA A 396 8.83 -9.62 12.30
CA ALA A 396 8.76 -8.19 11.98
C ALA A 396 8.93 -7.34 13.26
N ASP A 397 9.68 -6.24 13.17
CA ASP A 397 9.75 -5.22 14.21
C ASP A 397 8.69 -4.15 13.99
N PHE A 398 8.35 -3.88 12.74
CA PHE A 398 7.34 -2.91 12.32
C PHE A 398 6.57 -3.41 11.11
N ILE A 399 5.35 -2.90 10.97
CA ILE A 399 4.50 -3.15 9.82
C ILE A 399 4.15 -1.81 9.16
N VAL A 400 4.18 -1.79 7.82
CA VAL A 400 3.73 -0.64 7.03
C VAL A 400 2.63 -1.04 6.08
N SER A 401 1.63 -0.19 5.95
CA SER A 401 0.51 -0.39 5.03
C SER A 401 0.29 0.85 4.16
N ALA A 402 0.05 0.64 2.86
CA ALA A 402 -0.43 1.68 1.97
C ALA A 402 -1.96 1.58 1.81
N ARG A 403 -2.44 0.43 1.33
CA ARG A 403 -3.86 0.25 0.97
C ARG A 403 -4.79 0.26 2.17
N GLY A 404 -4.34 -0.20 3.35
CA GLY A 404 -5.10 -0.05 4.59
C GLY A 404 -5.40 1.42 4.89
N PHE A 405 -4.40 2.29 4.81
CA PHE A 405 -4.60 3.73 4.98
C PHE A 405 -5.43 4.37 3.86
N MET A 406 -5.31 3.88 2.62
CA MET A 406 -6.20 4.33 1.55
C MET A 406 -7.67 3.96 1.84
N PHE A 407 -7.96 2.77 2.38
CA PHE A 407 -9.30 2.40 2.83
C PHE A 407 -9.77 3.28 4.00
N ALA A 408 -8.90 3.59 4.95
CA ALA A 408 -9.21 4.54 6.03
C ALA A 408 -9.59 5.93 5.48
N LEU A 409 -8.91 6.41 4.45
CA LEU A 409 -9.29 7.63 3.73
C LEU A 409 -10.63 7.52 3.00
N GLY A 410 -11.12 6.31 2.72
CA GLY A 410 -12.37 6.04 2.02
C GLY A 410 -12.21 5.49 0.60
N CYS A 411 -11.09 4.86 0.27
CA CYS A 411 -10.93 4.13 -0.99
C CYS A 411 -11.98 3.03 -1.13
N ILE A 412 -12.61 2.92 -2.27
CA ILE A 412 -13.65 1.92 -2.59
C ILE A 412 -13.14 0.80 -3.51
N GLN A 413 -11.83 0.69 -3.71
CA GLN A 413 -11.23 -0.29 -4.62
C GLN A 413 -11.72 -0.18 -6.08
N ALA A 414 -11.91 1.06 -6.57
CA ALA A 414 -12.36 1.30 -7.95
C ALA A 414 -11.31 0.97 -9.02
N LEU A 415 -10.05 0.72 -8.64
CA LEU A 415 -8.91 0.37 -9.51
C LEU A 415 -8.60 1.41 -10.60
N HIS A 416 -8.92 2.68 -10.36
CA HIS A 416 -8.68 3.81 -11.27
C HIS A 416 -7.48 4.68 -10.87
N CYS A 417 -6.56 4.16 -10.05
CA CYS A 417 -5.49 4.95 -9.45
C CYS A 417 -4.53 5.62 -10.46
N ASN A 418 -4.35 5.02 -11.64
CA ASN A 418 -3.50 5.54 -12.71
C ASN A 418 -4.22 6.48 -13.71
N LYS A 419 -5.56 6.60 -13.64
CA LYS A 419 -6.38 7.27 -14.67
C LYS A 419 -6.72 8.73 -14.35
N ASN A 420 -6.20 9.27 -13.25
CA ASN A 420 -6.52 10.62 -12.76
C ASN A 420 -8.01 10.92 -12.53
N ASN A 421 -8.84 9.89 -12.40
CA ASN A 421 -10.29 10.00 -12.21
C ASN A 421 -10.79 9.19 -11.00
N CYS A 422 -9.96 9.09 -9.95
CA CYS A 422 -10.34 8.40 -8.71
C CYS A 422 -11.61 9.01 -8.12
N PRO A 423 -12.70 8.24 -7.96
CA PRO A 423 -13.99 8.78 -7.53
C PRO A 423 -14.01 9.30 -6.09
N THR A 424 -13.04 8.89 -5.28
CA THR A 424 -12.91 9.29 -3.87
C THR A 424 -11.90 10.42 -3.63
N GLY A 425 -11.32 10.98 -4.70
CA GLY A 425 -10.37 12.09 -4.59
C GLY A 425 -8.96 11.73 -4.13
N ILE A 426 -8.67 10.44 -3.84
CA ILE A 426 -7.40 10.03 -3.23
C ILE A 426 -6.24 10.06 -4.24
N THR A 427 -6.44 9.52 -5.45
CA THR A 427 -5.38 9.36 -6.46
C THR A 427 -5.62 10.18 -7.72
N THR A 428 -6.21 11.36 -7.59
CA THR A 428 -6.52 12.27 -8.70
C THR A 428 -6.08 13.69 -8.40
N HIS A 429 -5.73 14.44 -9.45
CA HIS A 429 -5.46 15.88 -9.39
C HIS A 429 -6.63 16.73 -9.92
N ASP A 430 -7.75 16.10 -10.33
CA ASP A 430 -9.00 16.81 -10.61
C ASP A 430 -9.57 17.41 -9.33
N LYS A 431 -9.57 18.75 -9.26
CA LYS A 431 -10.04 19.51 -8.09
C LYS A 431 -11.51 19.25 -7.75
N ARG A 432 -12.35 18.87 -8.74
CA ARG A 432 -13.77 18.53 -8.51
C ARG A 432 -13.87 17.25 -7.67
N LEU A 433 -13.06 16.23 -7.99
CA LEU A 433 -13.05 14.97 -7.27
C LEU A 433 -12.35 15.10 -5.91
N GLN A 434 -11.32 15.95 -5.81
CA GLN A 434 -10.65 16.22 -4.54
C GLN A 434 -11.55 16.84 -3.47
N LYS A 435 -12.59 17.60 -3.87
CA LYS A 435 -13.55 18.21 -2.93
C LYS A 435 -14.23 17.20 -1.99
N GLY A 436 -14.38 15.95 -2.43
CA GLY A 436 -14.95 14.87 -1.63
C GLY A 436 -14.04 14.37 -0.50
N LEU A 437 -12.75 14.75 -0.50
CA LEU A 437 -11.77 14.35 0.50
C LEU A 437 -11.42 15.56 1.39
N VAL A 438 -12.04 15.65 2.57
CA VAL A 438 -11.80 16.71 3.55
C VAL A 438 -10.66 16.27 4.47
N PRO A 439 -9.46 16.90 4.42
CA PRO A 439 -8.26 16.42 5.12
C PRO A 439 -8.44 16.26 6.62
N THR A 440 -9.08 17.22 7.30
CA THR A 440 -9.30 17.19 8.74
C THR A 440 -10.13 16.00 9.20
N VAL A 441 -11.25 15.71 8.50
CA VAL A 441 -12.10 14.54 8.79
C VAL A 441 -11.38 13.23 8.50
N LYS A 442 -10.56 13.21 7.43
CA LYS A 442 -9.84 12.01 7.05
C LYS A 442 -8.62 11.75 7.92
N ALA A 443 -8.03 12.79 8.51
CA ALA A 443 -6.97 12.64 9.50
C ALA A 443 -7.45 11.92 10.76
N GLU A 444 -8.67 12.22 11.25
CA GLU A 444 -9.27 11.46 12.36
C GLU A 444 -9.42 9.98 11.99
N ARG A 445 -9.91 9.68 10.78
CA ARG A 445 -10.05 8.29 10.33
C ARG A 445 -8.73 7.53 10.25
N VAL A 446 -7.64 8.21 9.87
CA VAL A 446 -6.30 7.63 9.88
C VAL A 446 -5.86 7.32 11.30
N ALA A 447 -6.06 8.26 12.24
CA ALA A 447 -5.72 8.07 13.65
C ALA A 447 -6.55 6.96 14.30
N ASP A 448 -7.87 6.93 14.05
CA ASP A 448 -8.75 5.89 14.57
C ASP A 448 -8.40 4.50 14.04
N TYR A 449 -8.04 4.41 12.76
CA TYR A 449 -7.59 3.14 12.17
C TYR A 449 -6.32 2.62 12.87
N ILE A 450 -5.33 3.49 13.14
CA ILE A 450 -4.11 3.12 13.88
C ILE A 450 -4.47 2.67 15.31
N LYS A 451 -5.26 3.45 16.02
CA LYS A 451 -5.71 3.18 17.38
C LYS A 451 -6.39 1.82 17.49
N ASN A 452 -7.43 1.59 16.68
CA ASN A 452 -8.23 0.39 16.72
C ASN A 452 -7.46 -0.86 16.25
N LEU A 453 -6.58 -0.71 15.26
CA LEU A 453 -5.71 -1.80 14.82
C LEU A 453 -4.74 -2.20 15.94
N ASN A 454 -4.06 -1.24 16.58
CA ASN A 454 -3.13 -1.51 17.67
C ASN A 454 -3.86 -2.13 18.88
N TYR A 455 -5.06 -1.66 19.18
CA TYR A 455 -5.90 -2.22 20.24
C TYR A 455 -6.21 -3.69 20.01
N GLU A 456 -6.72 -4.05 18.82
CA GLU A 456 -7.08 -5.45 18.52
C GLU A 456 -5.85 -6.36 18.37
N VAL A 457 -4.69 -5.84 17.93
CA VAL A 457 -3.42 -6.60 17.98
C VAL A 457 -3.04 -6.88 19.44
N GLY A 458 -3.25 -5.93 20.34
CA GLY A 458 -3.11 -6.12 21.79
C GLY A 458 -4.03 -7.22 22.33
N VAL A 459 -5.31 -7.22 21.93
CA VAL A 459 -6.28 -8.27 22.31
C VAL A 459 -5.80 -9.67 21.89
N ILE A 460 -5.26 -9.81 20.67
CA ILE A 460 -4.67 -11.08 20.21
C ILE A 460 -3.48 -11.46 21.10
N ALA A 461 -2.57 -10.52 21.37
CA ALA A 461 -1.40 -10.77 22.21
C ALA A 461 -1.78 -11.21 23.62
N HIS A 462 -2.73 -10.53 24.26
CA HIS A 462 -3.23 -10.87 25.58
C HIS A 462 -3.91 -12.24 25.62
N SER A 463 -4.70 -12.58 24.59
CA SER A 463 -5.28 -13.92 24.44
C SER A 463 -4.21 -15.03 24.32
N CYS A 464 -3.05 -14.72 23.72
CA CYS A 464 -1.89 -15.60 23.66
C CYS A 464 -1.08 -15.64 24.98
N GLY A 465 -1.45 -14.86 26.00
CA GLY A 465 -0.79 -14.84 27.33
C GLY A 465 0.46 -13.96 27.41
N VAL A 466 0.65 -13.03 26.46
CA VAL A 466 1.76 -12.07 26.51
C VAL A 466 1.26 -10.66 26.80
N LYS A 467 2.08 -9.85 27.48
CA LYS A 467 1.68 -8.53 28.00
C LYS A 467 1.56 -7.45 26.92
N GLU A 468 2.33 -7.60 25.82
CA GLU A 468 2.32 -6.64 24.74
C GLU A 468 2.65 -7.30 23.37
N PRO A 469 2.24 -6.70 22.23
CA PRO A 469 2.32 -7.31 20.91
C PRO A 469 3.72 -7.76 20.45
N ARG A 470 4.78 -7.04 20.82
CA ARG A 470 6.16 -7.39 20.43
C ARG A 470 6.70 -8.63 21.13
N GLN A 471 5.99 -9.17 22.11
CA GLN A 471 6.30 -10.44 22.77
C GLN A 471 5.75 -11.66 22.00
N LEU A 472 4.92 -11.45 20.97
CA LEU A 472 4.46 -12.53 20.10
C LEU A 472 5.65 -13.25 19.44
N ARG A 473 5.55 -14.58 19.36
CA ARG A 473 6.57 -15.48 18.78
C ARG A 473 5.88 -16.51 17.91
N ARG A 474 6.63 -17.25 17.08
CA ARG A 474 6.11 -18.26 16.14
C ARG A 474 5.19 -19.27 16.79
N PHE A 475 5.49 -19.74 18.00
CA PHE A 475 4.66 -20.72 18.70
C PHE A 475 3.30 -20.19 19.17
N HIS A 476 3.07 -18.87 19.11
CA HIS A 476 1.75 -18.28 19.37
C HIS A 476 0.81 -18.32 18.16
N ALA A 477 1.29 -18.78 17.01
CA ALA A 477 0.44 -18.87 15.82
C ALA A 477 0.66 -20.18 15.07
N ARG A 478 -0.37 -20.63 14.36
CA ARG A 478 -0.41 -21.85 13.56
C ARG A 478 -0.93 -21.54 12.17
N MET A 479 -0.60 -22.35 11.18
CA MET A 479 -1.11 -22.29 9.83
C MET A 479 -1.79 -23.60 9.46
N VAL A 480 -2.97 -23.54 8.88
CA VAL A 480 -3.68 -24.72 8.37
C VAL A 480 -2.97 -25.26 7.13
N ALA A 481 -2.64 -26.54 7.15
CA ALA A 481 -2.02 -27.27 6.05
C ALA A 481 -3.06 -27.85 5.09
N GLU A 482 -2.62 -28.44 3.96
CA GLU A 482 -3.46 -29.03 2.91
C GLU A 482 -4.43 -30.11 3.42
N ASN A 483 -4.06 -30.83 4.48
CA ASN A 483 -4.90 -31.86 5.12
C ASN A 483 -5.97 -31.30 6.07
N GLY A 484 -6.11 -29.96 6.16
CA GLY A 484 -7.04 -29.28 7.04
C GLY A 484 -6.62 -29.20 8.52
N GLN A 485 -5.48 -29.76 8.89
CA GLN A 485 -4.90 -29.63 10.23
C GLN A 485 -3.95 -28.43 10.30
N SER A 486 -3.84 -27.80 11.45
CA SER A 486 -2.90 -26.69 11.63
C SER A 486 -1.55 -27.16 12.16
N VAL A 487 -0.47 -26.51 11.69
CA VAL A 487 0.92 -26.70 12.11
C VAL A 487 1.41 -25.44 12.80
N GLY A 488 2.20 -25.55 13.86
CA GLY A 488 2.81 -24.39 14.53
C GLY A 488 3.73 -23.63 13.59
N LEU A 489 3.79 -22.30 13.67
CA LEU A 489 4.69 -21.53 12.81
C LEU A 489 6.17 -21.77 13.15
N ASP A 490 6.50 -22.16 14.37
CA ASP A 490 7.82 -22.58 14.81
C ASP A 490 8.26 -23.89 14.15
N GLU A 491 7.34 -24.81 13.94
CA GLU A 491 7.57 -26.05 13.19
C GLU A 491 7.58 -25.80 11.67
N LEU A 492 6.61 -25.04 11.15
CA LEU A 492 6.47 -24.74 9.71
C LEU A 492 7.70 -24.01 9.16
N TYR A 493 8.20 -23.05 9.92
CA TYR A 493 9.39 -22.26 9.59
C TYR A 493 10.65 -22.69 10.35
N ALA A 494 10.66 -23.93 10.86
CA ALA A 494 11.89 -24.50 11.39
C ALA A 494 12.97 -24.45 10.30
N ALA A 495 14.16 -24.00 10.66
CA ALA A 495 15.27 -23.81 9.71
C ALA A 495 15.45 -25.06 8.85
N LYS A 496 14.95 -25.03 7.64
CA LYS A 496 15.34 -26.01 6.62
C LYS A 496 16.83 -25.77 6.42
N THR A 497 17.66 -26.72 6.85
CA THR A 497 19.08 -26.75 6.51
C THR A 497 19.18 -26.44 5.02
N ALA A 498 19.88 -25.37 4.67
CA ALA A 498 19.93 -24.85 3.32
C ALA A 498 20.23 -25.98 2.32
N PRO A 499 19.48 -26.11 1.21
CA PRO A 499 19.94 -26.93 0.11
C PRO A 499 21.30 -26.37 -0.35
N ALA A 500 22.23 -27.26 -0.61
CA ALA A 500 23.59 -26.96 -1.03
C ALA A 500 23.59 -25.83 -2.10
N SER A 501 24.48 -24.90 -1.92
CA SER A 501 24.69 -23.71 -2.76
C SER A 501 24.48 -23.97 -4.24
N VAL A 502 23.52 -23.26 -4.86
CA VAL A 502 23.55 -23.02 -6.29
C VAL A 502 24.66 -22.00 -6.52
N SER A 503 25.83 -22.52 -6.84
CA SER A 503 26.98 -21.71 -7.21
C SER A 503 26.67 -20.87 -8.42
N SER A 504 26.84 -19.56 -8.27
CA SER A 504 27.10 -18.56 -9.30
C SER A 504 26.19 -18.58 -10.54
N LEU A 505 25.09 -17.87 -10.47
CA LEU A 505 24.58 -17.16 -11.65
C LEU A 505 25.48 -15.92 -11.86
N LYS A 506 26.54 -16.08 -12.64
CA LYS A 506 27.23 -14.97 -13.26
C LYS A 506 26.26 -14.36 -14.27
N VAL A 507 25.78 -13.18 -13.96
CA VAL A 507 25.11 -12.33 -14.94
C VAL A 507 26.20 -11.80 -15.87
N SER A 508 26.26 -12.33 -17.09
CA SER A 508 27.02 -11.79 -18.19
C SER A 508 26.38 -10.50 -18.72
#